data_04ed0b2223b05b7da1c3c0d604706acd
#
_entry.id   04ed0b2223b05b7da1c3c0d604706acd
#
_cell.length_a   1.000
_cell.length_b   1.000
_cell.length_c   1.000
_cell.angle_alpha   90.00
_cell.angle_beta   90.00
_cell.angle_gamma   90.00
#
_symmetry.space_group_name_H-M   'P 1'
#
loop_
_entity.id
_entity.type
_entity.pdbx_description
1 polymer ?
#
loop_
_entity_poly.entity_id
_entity_poly.type
_entity_poly.pdbx_seq_one_letter_code
_entity_poly.pdbx_strand_id
1 'polypeptide(L)'
;DSQCVTPDNPQYFPALGSAIMASNTEAKPLSKWIINLQYSIAHRSDQTNSLPILFADAHHYQTWLKQKQVDTVKRVSISVSENIPYFLGVDSGSTTTKMVLINENAEVVFTHYLPNLGDSMGAFAQCLKLLNESVINSENLHIAASCATGYGENLLKAAYNMPYGIVETMA
;
A
#
# COMPACT_ATOMS: atom_id res chain seq x y z
N ASP A 1 -19.35 24.73 16.84
CA ASP A 1 -19.72 23.65 15.92
C ASP A 1 -19.51 24.13 14.49
N SER A 2 -18.35 23.80 13.91
CA SER A 2 -18.09 24.04 12.50
C SER A 2 -18.96 23.07 11.69
N GLN A 3 -19.91 23.58 10.94
CA GLN A 3 -20.68 22.78 9.99
C GLN A 3 -19.70 22.26 8.93
N CYS A 4 -19.39 20.97 8.98
CA CYS A 4 -18.67 20.31 7.91
C CYS A 4 -19.65 20.07 6.75
N VAL A 5 -19.46 20.75 5.63
CA VAL A 5 -20.27 20.57 4.42
C VAL A 5 -19.48 19.68 3.47
N THR A 6 -20.04 18.54 3.11
CA THR A 6 -19.52 17.70 2.03
C THR A 6 -20.37 18.01 0.78
N PRO A 7 -19.83 18.76 -0.17
CA PRO A 7 -20.56 19.08 -1.40
C PRO A 7 -20.64 17.88 -2.34
N ASP A 8 -21.52 17.97 -3.34
CA ASP A 8 -21.62 16.96 -4.39
C ASP A 8 -20.32 16.84 -5.18
N ASN A 9 -19.93 15.59 -5.48
CA ASN A 9 -18.73 15.28 -6.29
C ASN A 9 -17.40 15.84 -5.76
N PRO A 10 -17.06 15.65 -4.48
CA PRO A 10 -15.87 16.23 -3.85
C PRO A 10 -14.56 15.78 -4.51
N GLN A 11 -14.56 14.63 -5.19
CA GLN A 11 -13.40 14.08 -5.90
C GLN A 11 -12.90 14.96 -7.04
N TYR A 12 -13.75 15.85 -7.60
CA TYR A 12 -13.37 16.75 -8.69
C TYR A 12 -12.85 18.11 -8.21
N PHE A 13 -12.91 18.42 -6.92
CA PHE A 13 -12.55 19.75 -6.41
C PHE A 13 -11.11 20.16 -6.67
N PRO A 14 -10.08 19.28 -6.57
CA PRO A 14 -8.73 19.65 -6.96
C PRO A 14 -8.62 20.02 -8.45
N ALA A 15 -9.32 19.29 -9.31
CA ALA A 15 -9.36 19.58 -10.75
C ALA A 15 -10.14 20.87 -11.04
N LEU A 16 -11.26 21.12 -10.33
CA LEU A 16 -12.02 22.36 -10.43
C LEU A 16 -11.17 23.56 -10.02
N GLY A 17 -10.47 23.47 -8.90
CA GLY A 17 -9.54 24.51 -8.44
C GLY A 17 -8.46 24.82 -9.48
N SER A 18 -7.90 23.77 -10.09
CA SER A 18 -6.92 23.90 -11.18
C SER A 18 -7.51 24.59 -12.40
N ALA A 19 -8.77 24.26 -12.76
CA ALA A 19 -9.45 24.89 -13.90
C ALA A 19 -9.75 26.38 -13.62
N ILE A 20 -10.16 26.74 -12.40
CA ILE A 20 -10.36 28.13 -11.98
C ILE A 20 -9.03 28.92 -12.08
N MET A 21 -7.93 28.37 -11.60
CA MET A 21 -6.60 29.00 -11.73
C MET A 21 -6.20 29.20 -13.18
N ALA A 22 -6.55 28.26 -14.07
CA ALA A 22 -6.27 28.34 -15.50
C ALA A 22 -7.17 29.34 -16.25
N SER A 23 -8.26 29.83 -15.67
CA SER A 23 -9.23 30.71 -16.35
C SER A 23 -8.64 32.03 -16.84
N ASN A 24 -7.53 32.46 -16.25
CA ASN A 24 -6.80 33.67 -16.65
C ASN A 24 -5.71 33.42 -17.71
N THR A 25 -5.58 32.22 -18.23
CA THR A 25 -4.63 31.88 -19.26
C THR A 25 -5.24 32.00 -20.67
N GLU A 26 -4.37 32.12 -21.69
CA GLU A 26 -4.82 32.22 -23.06
C GLU A 26 -5.60 30.96 -23.49
N ALA A 27 -6.79 31.16 -24.03
CA ALA A 27 -7.65 30.07 -24.51
C ALA A 27 -7.05 29.40 -25.75
N LYS A 28 -7.04 28.08 -25.78
CA LYS A 28 -6.60 27.29 -26.93
C LYS A 28 -7.71 26.32 -27.31
N PRO A 29 -8.02 26.17 -28.64
CA PRO A 29 -9.01 25.21 -29.07
C PRO A 29 -8.61 23.78 -28.73
N LEU A 30 -9.58 22.92 -28.40
CA LEU A 30 -9.36 21.52 -28.04
C LEU A 30 -8.57 20.77 -29.12
N SER A 31 -8.80 21.07 -30.40
CA SER A 31 -8.05 20.49 -31.53
C SER A 31 -6.56 20.71 -31.44
N LYS A 32 -6.13 21.89 -30.93
CA LYS A 32 -4.69 22.18 -30.75
C LYS A 32 -4.08 21.32 -29.62
N TRP A 33 -4.83 21.05 -28.55
CA TRP A 33 -4.40 20.14 -27.50
C TRP A 33 -4.22 18.73 -28.02
N ILE A 34 -5.17 18.23 -28.82
CA ILE A 34 -5.12 16.91 -29.43
C ILE A 34 -3.93 16.78 -30.39
N ILE A 35 -3.73 17.78 -31.26
CA ILE A 35 -2.59 17.81 -32.20
C ILE A 35 -1.26 17.81 -31.44
N ASN A 36 -1.12 18.64 -30.41
CA ASN A 36 0.10 18.69 -29.60
C ASN A 36 0.37 17.35 -28.89
N LEU A 37 -0.67 16.68 -28.38
CA LEU A 37 -0.55 15.36 -27.77
C LEU A 37 -0.07 14.33 -28.79
N GLN A 38 -0.70 14.29 -29.97
CA GLN A 38 -0.31 13.38 -31.05
C GLN A 38 1.13 13.63 -31.52
N TYR A 39 1.51 14.91 -31.67
CA TYR A 39 2.88 15.28 -31.98
C TYR A 39 3.87 14.80 -30.89
N SER A 40 3.56 15.02 -29.61
CA SER A 40 4.40 14.61 -28.50
C SER A 40 4.55 13.09 -28.40
N ILE A 41 3.50 12.34 -28.73
CA ILE A 41 3.56 10.87 -28.79
C ILE A 41 4.42 10.40 -29.97
N ALA A 42 4.23 10.99 -31.13
CA ALA A 42 4.95 10.61 -32.36
C ALA A 42 6.44 11.02 -32.35
N HIS A 43 6.76 12.13 -31.63
CA HIS A 43 8.11 12.68 -31.51
C HIS A 43 8.64 12.56 -30.10
N ARG A 44 8.29 11.51 -29.42
CA ARG A 44 8.88 11.17 -28.11
C ARG A 44 10.38 10.97 -28.33
N SER A 45 11.14 12.09 -28.21
CA SER A 45 12.58 12.02 -28.33
C SER A 45 13.11 11.23 -27.13
N ASP A 46 14.00 10.29 -27.38
CA ASP A 46 14.78 9.58 -26.34
C ASP A 46 15.69 10.53 -25.52
N GLN A 47 15.58 11.85 -25.76
CA GLN A 47 16.33 12.90 -25.05
C GLN A 47 15.69 13.37 -23.74
N THR A 48 14.66 12.69 -23.22
CA THR A 48 14.38 12.83 -21.79
C THR A 48 15.59 12.30 -21.05
N ASN A 49 16.00 12.98 -19.94
CA ASN A 49 16.98 12.49 -18.96
C ASN A 49 16.49 11.15 -18.37
N SER A 50 16.24 10.15 -19.21
CA SER A 50 15.87 8.81 -18.80
C SER A 50 17.10 8.16 -18.21
N LEU A 51 16.95 7.54 -17.06
CA LEU A 51 17.97 6.66 -16.52
C LEU A 51 18.30 5.59 -17.59
N PRO A 52 19.53 5.08 -17.61
CA PRO A 52 19.87 3.96 -18.48
C PRO A 52 18.93 2.79 -18.24
N ILE A 53 18.71 1.98 -19.27
CA ILE A 53 17.87 0.79 -19.16
C ILE A 53 18.36 -0.09 -18.01
N LEU A 54 17.45 -0.54 -17.17
CA LEU A 54 17.78 -1.32 -15.97
C LEU A 54 18.40 -2.68 -16.32
N PHE A 55 17.91 -3.31 -17.40
CA PHE A 55 18.43 -4.60 -17.87
C PHE A 55 18.78 -4.47 -19.36
N ALA A 56 19.98 -4.91 -19.74
CA ALA A 56 20.44 -4.86 -21.13
C ALA A 56 19.57 -5.70 -22.07
N ASP A 57 19.09 -6.85 -21.57
CA ASP A 57 18.27 -7.80 -22.32
C ASP A 57 17.43 -8.69 -21.38
N ALA A 58 16.61 -9.56 -21.96
CA ALA A 58 15.77 -10.50 -21.21
C ALA A 58 16.59 -11.52 -20.39
N HIS A 59 17.78 -11.92 -20.85
CA HIS A 59 18.65 -12.85 -20.13
C HIS A 59 19.23 -12.20 -18.86
N HIS A 60 19.65 -10.93 -18.95
CA HIS A 60 20.10 -10.15 -17.78
C HIS A 60 18.99 -10.04 -16.74
N TYR A 61 17.75 -9.73 -17.17
CA TYR A 61 16.57 -9.71 -16.28
C TYR A 61 16.32 -11.06 -15.61
N GLN A 62 16.35 -12.17 -16.36
CA GLN A 62 16.14 -13.51 -15.81
C GLN A 62 17.24 -13.91 -14.82
N THR A 63 18.48 -13.51 -15.06
CA THR A 63 19.60 -13.75 -14.15
C THR A 63 19.39 -13.01 -12.84
N TRP A 64 18.99 -11.74 -12.91
CA TRP A 64 18.66 -10.94 -11.73
C TRP A 64 17.48 -11.54 -10.94
N LEU A 65 16.42 -11.98 -11.61
CA LEU A 65 15.29 -12.64 -10.95
C LEU A 65 15.72 -13.89 -10.18
N LYS A 66 16.57 -14.73 -10.77
CA LYS A 66 17.10 -15.93 -10.10
C LYS A 66 17.92 -15.58 -8.86
N GLN A 67 18.73 -14.53 -8.91
CA GLN A 67 19.48 -14.05 -7.76
C GLN A 67 18.53 -13.55 -6.65
N LYS A 68 17.47 -12.84 -7.01
CA LYS A 68 16.47 -12.33 -6.05
C LYS A 68 15.58 -13.42 -5.42
N GLN A 69 15.42 -14.56 -6.08
CA GLN A 69 14.67 -15.69 -5.51
C GLN A 69 15.36 -16.32 -4.29
N VAL A 70 16.66 -16.09 -4.12
CA VAL A 70 17.42 -16.57 -2.94
C VAL A 70 17.06 -15.74 -1.68
N ASP A 71 16.63 -14.50 -1.85
CA ASP A 71 16.32 -13.57 -0.76
C ASP A 71 14.84 -13.65 -0.33
N THR A 72 14.18 -14.79 -0.51
CA THR A 72 12.77 -14.94 -0.14
C THR A 72 12.60 -15.17 1.36
N VAL A 73 11.61 -14.49 1.95
CA VAL A 73 11.22 -14.74 3.34
C VAL A 73 10.59 -16.13 3.44
N LYS A 74 11.07 -16.93 4.36
CA LYS A 74 10.57 -18.29 4.58
C LYS A 74 9.10 -18.23 5.04
N ARG A 75 8.27 -19.08 4.43
CA ARG A 75 6.86 -19.24 4.78
C ARG A 75 6.64 -20.62 5.39
N VAL A 76 5.87 -20.66 6.47
CA VAL A 76 5.53 -21.90 7.17
C VAL A 76 4.05 -21.92 7.51
N SER A 77 3.50 -23.08 7.77
CA SER A 77 2.10 -23.20 8.22
C SER A 77 1.95 -22.69 9.64
N ILE A 78 0.83 -22.03 9.90
CA ILE A 78 0.47 -21.61 11.24
C ILE A 78 0.21 -22.83 12.13
N SER A 79 0.73 -22.82 13.34
CA SER A 79 0.47 -23.86 14.36
C SER A 79 -0.19 -23.17 15.55
N VAL A 80 -1.36 -23.63 15.94
CA VAL A 80 -2.09 -23.05 17.09
C VAL A 80 -1.76 -23.84 18.34
N SER A 81 -1.01 -23.19 19.25
CA SER A 81 -0.68 -23.70 20.56
C SER A 81 -0.54 -22.53 21.51
N GLU A 82 -1.02 -22.66 22.74
CA GLU A 82 -0.97 -21.62 23.78
C GLU A 82 0.45 -21.10 24.08
N ASN A 83 1.48 -21.86 23.70
CA ASN A 83 2.86 -21.53 24.00
C ASN A 83 3.65 -20.97 22.82
N ILE A 84 3.03 -20.80 21.62
CA ILE A 84 3.72 -20.28 20.46
C ILE A 84 3.38 -18.79 20.29
N PRO A 85 4.36 -17.88 20.52
CA PRO A 85 4.14 -16.46 20.33
C PRO A 85 4.19 -16.11 18.84
N TYR A 86 3.23 -15.29 18.39
CA TYR A 86 3.22 -14.69 17.08
C TYR A 86 3.34 -13.16 17.18
N PHE A 87 3.87 -12.54 16.13
CA PHE A 87 4.06 -11.10 16.04
C PHE A 87 3.31 -10.57 14.83
N LEU A 88 2.47 -9.57 15.08
CA LEU A 88 1.61 -8.98 14.07
C LEU A 88 2.18 -7.66 13.56
N GLY A 89 2.44 -7.57 12.26
CA GLY A 89 2.81 -6.35 11.57
C GLY A 89 1.68 -5.84 10.69
N VAL A 90 1.45 -4.51 10.68
CA VAL A 90 0.44 -3.86 9.85
C VAL A 90 1.04 -2.65 9.16
N ASP A 91 1.04 -2.64 7.84
CA ASP A 91 1.30 -1.45 7.04
C ASP A 91 -0.03 -0.90 6.51
N SER A 92 -0.46 0.22 7.08
CA SER A 92 -1.67 0.93 6.69
C SER A 92 -1.32 2.20 5.92
N GLY A 93 -1.15 2.05 4.60
CA GLY A 93 -0.89 3.17 3.70
C GLY A 93 -2.15 4.01 3.41
N SER A 94 -2.03 4.98 2.51
CA SER A 94 -3.14 5.84 2.09
C SER A 94 -4.22 5.09 1.29
N THR A 95 -3.84 4.07 0.53
CA THR A 95 -4.74 3.35 -0.38
C THR A 95 -4.94 1.88 -0.01
N THR A 96 -3.99 1.28 0.72
CA THR A 96 -3.97 -0.15 0.99
C THR A 96 -3.52 -0.47 2.40
N THR A 97 -4.06 -1.55 2.96
CA THR A 97 -3.58 -2.15 4.22
C THR A 97 -3.01 -3.53 3.93
N LYS A 98 -1.82 -3.79 4.48
CA LYS A 98 -1.16 -5.09 4.44
C LYS A 98 -0.98 -5.57 5.88
N MET A 99 -1.22 -6.86 6.08
CA MET A 99 -1.04 -7.51 7.37
C MET A 99 -0.12 -8.71 7.20
N VAL A 100 0.81 -8.87 8.13
CA VAL A 100 1.68 -10.03 8.21
C VAL A 100 1.67 -10.57 9.64
N LEU A 101 1.64 -11.90 9.77
CA LEU A 101 1.90 -12.59 11.02
C LEU A 101 3.17 -13.42 10.85
N ILE A 102 4.08 -13.29 11.80
CA ILE A 102 5.34 -14.04 11.83
C ILE A 102 5.46 -14.82 13.14
N ASN A 103 6.23 -15.90 13.13
CA ASN A 103 6.63 -16.63 14.33
C ASN A 103 7.93 -16.06 14.95
N GLU A 104 8.42 -16.65 16.01
CA GLU A 104 9.65 -16.26 16.74
C GLU A 104 10.94 -16.37 15.87
N ASN A 105 10.92 -17.16 14.81
CA ASN A 105 12.04 -17.31 13.88
C ASN A 105 11.96 -16.33 12.70
N ALA A 106 11.07 -15.31 12.78
CA ALA A 106 10.78 -14.38 11.69
C ALA A 106 10.26 -15.05 10.40
N GLU A 107 9.69 -16.24 10.50
CA GLU A 107 9.07 -16.93 9.38
C GLU A 107 7.62 -16.47 9.22
N VAL A 108 7.20 -16.21 7.99
CA VAL A 108 5.84 -15.73 7.69
C VAL A 108 4.85 -16.88 7.78
N VAL A 109 3.83 -16.73 8.62
CA VAL A 109 2.75 -17.72 8.79
C VAL A 109 1.44 -17.28 8.16
N PHE A 110 1.21 -15.96 8.03
CA PHE A 110 0.02 -15.41 7.39
C PHE A 110 0.32 -14.06 6.76
N THR A 111 -0.28 -13.78 5.62
CA THR A 111 -0.26 -12.45 5.00
C THR A 111 -1.61 -12.14 4.37
N HIS A 112 -2.00 -10.88 4.46
CA HIS A 112 -3.16 -10.40 3.72
C HIS A 112 -2.95 -8.97 3.22
N TYR A 113 -3.59 -8.64 2.09
CA TYR A 113 -3.51 -7.36 1.42
C TYR A 113 -4.91 -6.93 0.98
N LEU A 114 -5.33 -5.74 1.38
CA LEU A 114 -6.63 -5.17 1.02
C LEU A 114 -6.52 -3.71 0.60
N PRO A 115 -7.34 -3.24 -0.35
CA PRO A 115 -7.54 -1.82 -0.58
C PRO A 115 -8.32 -1.21 0.59
N ASN A 116 -7.95 0.00 1.01
CA ASN A 116 -8.61 0.70 2.12
C ASN A 116 -9.97 1.27 1.73
N LEU A 117 -10.16 1.66 0.47
CA LEU A 117 -11.38 2.34 -0.01
C LEU A 117 -11.79 3.54 0.87
N GLY A 118 -10.81 4.23 1.48
CA GLY A 118 -11.04 5.34 2.41
C GLY A 118 -11.24 4.92 3.89
N ASP A 119 -11.29 3.62 4.20
CA ASP A 119 -11.47 3.08 5.55
C ASP A 119 -10.36 2.07 5.89
N SER A 120 -9.25 2.56 6.39
CA SER A 120 -8.12 1.72 6.81
C SER A 120 -8.42 0.88 8.06
N MET A 121 -9.30 1.36 8.94
CA MET A 121 -9.71 0.60 10.13
C MET A 121 -10.57 -0.60 9.74
N GLY A 122 -11.55 -0.41 8.86
CA GLY A 122 -12.38 -1.48 8.32
C GLY A 122 -11.56 -2.49 7.51
N ALA A 123 -10.59 -2.02 6.72
CA ALA A 123 -9.67 -2.91 6.00
C ALA A 123 -8.85 -3.79 6.96
N PHE A 124 -8.32 -3.22 8.04
CA PHE A 124 -7.59 -4.01 9.04
C PHE A 124 -8.51 -4.97 9.81
N ALA A 125 -9.71 -4.54 10.20
CA ALA A 125 -10.71 -5.43 10.82
C ALA A 125 -11.03 -6.63 9.92
N GLN A 126 -11.14 -6.41 8.61
CA GLN A 126 -11.35 -7.49 7.66
C GLN A 126 -10.13 -8.42 7.56
N CYS A 127 -8.90 -7.90 7.61
CA CYS A 127 -7.69 -8.73 7.67
C CYS A 127 -7.70 -9.65 8.90
N LEU A 128 -8.07 -9.14 10.08
CA LEU A 128 -8.17 -9.93 11.31
C LEU A 128 -9.26 -10.99 11.22
N LYS A 129 -10.41 -10.66 10.62
CA LYS A 129 -11.48 -11.62 10.38
C LYS A 129 -11.02 -12.77 9.50
N LEU A 130 -10.33 -12.46 8.40
CA LEU A 130 -9.78 -13.47 7.49
C LEU A 130 -8.71 -14.34 8.15
N LEU A 131 -7.86 -13.75 9.01
CA LEU A 131 -6.93 -14.54 9.83
C LEU A 131 -7.70 -15.51 10.73
N ASN A 132 -8.71 -15.02 11.45
CA ASN A 132 -9.54 -15.84 12.34
C ASN A 132 -10.24 -16.98 11.59
N GLU A 133 -10.77 -16.74 10.39
CA GLU A 133 -11.43 -17.73 9.55
C GLU A 133 -10.46 -18.75 8.93
N SER A 134 -9.20 -18.37 8.74
CA SER A 134 -8.18 -19.24 8.12
C SER A 134 -7.51 -20.20 9.08
N VAL A 135 -7.75 -20.04 10.40
CA VAL A 135 -7.07 -20.79 11.46
C VAL A 135 -8.08 -21.59 12.28
N ILE A 136 -7.88 -22.90 12.35
CA ILE A 136 -8.68 -23.78 13.23
C ILE A 136 -8.26 -23.51 14.68
N ASN A 137 -9.23 -23.32 15.59
CA ASN A 137 -9.03 -22.94 17.00
C ASN A 137 -8.26 -21.63 17.14
N SER A 138 -8.62 -20.62 16.35
CA SER A 138 -7.97 -19.30 16.32
C SER A 138 -8.03 -18.57 17.68
N GLU A 139 -8.97 -18.93 18.55
CA GLU A 139 -9.07 -18.44 19.93
C GLU A 139 -7.83 -18.76 20.77
N ASN A 140 -7.04 -19.75 20.40
CA ASN A 140 -5.79 -20.14 21.04
C ASN A 140 -4.56 -19.52 20.35
N LEU A 141 -4.76 -18.69 19.32
CA LEU A 141 -3.66 -17.99 18.65
C LEU A 141 -3.13 -16.86 19.52
N HIS A 142 -1.91 -16.99 20.01
CA HIS A 142 -1.31 -16.00 20.90
C HIS A 142 -0.50 -14.95 20.11
N ILE A 143 -1.03 -13.73 20.03
CA ILE A 143 -0.30 -12.58 19.45
C ILE A 143 0.43 -11.87 20.61
N ALA A 144 1.74 -12.10 20.70
CA ALA A 144 2.58 -11.59 21.79
C ALA A 144 2.85 -10.08 21.67
N ALA A 145 2.95 -9.56 20.43
CA ALA A 145 3.10 -8.14 20.17
C ALA A 145 2.57 -7.76 18.79
N SER A 146 2.26 -6.47 18.63
CA SER A 146 1.82 -5.89 17.36
C SER A 146 2.48 -4.55 17.11
N CYS A 147 2.73 -4.25 15.83
CA CYS A 147 3.32 -3.00 15.39
C CYS A 147 2.60 -2.50 14.14
N ALA A 148 2.32 -1.19 14.09
CA ALA A 148 1.74 -0.53 12.93
C ALA A 148 2.75 0.40 12.27
N THR A 149 2.62 0.57 10.95
CA THR A 149 3.35 1.55 10.15
C THR A 149 2.44 2.17 9.07
N GLY A 150 2.93 3.16 8.36
CA GLY A 150 2.22 3.87 7.31
C GLY A 150 1.33 5.01 7.81
N TYR A 151 0.59 5.65 6.91
CA TYR A 151 -0.26 6.82 7.23
C TYR A 151 -1.32 6.53 8.30
N GLY A 152 -1.82 5.29 8.36
CA GLY A 152 -2.82 4.86 9.34
C GLY A 152 -2.25 4.43 10.69
N GLU A 153 -0.93 4.51 10.90
CA GLU A 153 -0.26 4.04 12.12
C GLU A 153 -0.93 4.52 13.41
N ASN A 154 -1.05 5.83 13.58
CA ASN A 154 -1.60 6.41 14.80
C ASN A 154 -3.07 6.04 15.03
N LEU A 155 -3.85 5.94 13.94
CA LEU A 155 -5.24 5.55 14.00
C LEU A 155 -5.39 4.09 14.45
N LEU A 156 -4.61 3.18 13.88
CA LEU A 156 -4.62 1.76 14.24
C LEU A 156 -4.12 1.53 15.67
N LYS A 157 -3.05 2.23 16.08
CA LYS A 157 -2.55 2.17 17.44
C LYS A 157 -3.62 2.57 18.46
N ALA A 158 -4.32 3.66 18.21
CA ALA A 158 -5.38 4.15 19.09
C ALA A 158 -6.60 3.20 19.12
N ALA A 159 -7.03 2.72 17.95
CA ALA A 159 -8.24 1.90 17.83
C ALA A 159 -8.06 0.47 18.35
N TYR A 160 -6.89 -0.13 18.13
CA TYR A 160 -6.61 -1.52 18.49
C TYR A 160 -5.62 -1.68 19.64
N ASN A 161 -5.29 -0.59 20.32
CA ASN A 161 -4.35 -0.57 21.44
C ASN A 161 -3.00 -1.24 21.13
N MET A 162 -2.48 -0.98 19.92
CA MET A 162 -1.18 -1.52 19.50
C MET A 162 -0.05 -0.81 20.23
N PRO A 163 0.87 -1.54 20.87
CA PRO A 163 1.91 -0.92 21.71
C PRO A 163 2.97 -0.20 20.91
N TYR A 164 3.20 -0.61 19.65
CA TYR A 164 4.31 -0.11 18.84
C TYR A 164 3.83 0.50 17.54
N GLY A 165 4.56 1.52 17.08
CA GLY A 165 4.48 2.09 15.76
C GLY A 165 5.87 2.48 15.29
N ILE A 166 6.12 2.36 14.00
CA ILE A 166 7.41 2.67 13.39
C ILE A 166 7.20 3.39 12.07
N VAL A 167 8.06 4.35 11.77
CA VAL A 167 8.02 5.05 10.48
C VAL A 167 8.33 4.07 9.34
N GLU A 168 7.55 4.14 8.26
CA GLU A 168 7.62 3.21 7.11
C GLU A 168 9.04 3.02 6.56
N THR A 169 9.85 4.07 6.55
CA THR A 169 11.25 4.02 6.07
C THR A 169 12.20 3.29 7.03
N MET A 170 11.75 2.95 8.24
CA MET A 170 12.53 2.23 9.25
C MET A 170 11.98 0.83 9.51
N ALA A 171 10.79 0.54 9.00
CA ALA A 171 10.18 -0.78 9.06
C ALA A 171 10.75 -1.69 7.96
#